data_2595be64bceb89ba42e13585185995bc
#
_entry.id   2595be64bceb89ba42e13585185995bc
#
_cell.length_a   1.000
_cell.length_b   1.000
_cell.length_c   1.000
_cell.angle_alpha   90.00
_cell.angle_beta   90.00
_cell.angle_gamma   90.00
#
_symmetry.space_group_name_H-M   'P 1'
#
loop_
_entity.id
_entity.type
_entity.pdbx_description
1 polymer ?
#
loop_
_entity_poly.entity_id
_entity_poly.type
_entity_poly.pdbx_seq_one_letter_code
_entity_poly.pdbx_strand_id
1 'polypeptide(L)'
;MAANMHEWDADTNLFAHSVIGYAIERLQLPKDTRWGARPADELAAVLERTVTADGVGGLEALRIFRDVLMPACRPMDDPMNLAYVPTAPSNAATMFDLVVSASSIFGGNWEAGSGAIAAENQAIRWLADLAGFPTTAGGVFLSGGSAANLSALVT
;
A
#
# COMPACT_ATOMS: atom_id res chain seq x y z
N MET A 1 5.17 -8.45 31.02
CA MET A 1 3.78 -8.44 30.52
C MET A 1 3.88 -8.05 29.05
N ALA A 2 3.36 -8.85 28.13
CA ALA A 2 3.30 -8.43 26.74
C ALA A 2 2.44 -7.14 26.65
N ALA A 3 2.97 -6.12 25.98
CA ALA A 3 2.22 -4.90 25.74
C ALA A 3 0.93 -5.24 24.99
N ASN A 4 -0.19 -4.63 25.37
CA ASN A 4 -1.44 -4.81 24.66
C ASN A 4 -1.31 -4.16 23.27
N MET A 5 -1.23 -4.94 22.21
CA MET A 5 -1.05 -4.45 20.83
C MET A 5 -2.18 -3.53 20.33
N HIS A 6 -3.29 -3.47 21.05
CA HIS A 6 -4.44 -2.64 20.71
C HIS A 6 -4.56 -1.37 21.58
N GLU A 7 -3.61 -1.15 22.48
CA GLU A 7 -3.59 0.04 23.32
C GLU A 7 -2.76 1.14 22.63
N TRP A 8 -3.34 2.33 22.58
CA TRP A 8 -2.64 3.50 22.06
C TRP A 8 -1.91 4.22 23.19
N ASP A 9 -0.62 4.00 23.29
CA ASP A 9 0.27 4.57 24.30
C ASP A 9 1.26 5.61 23.71
N ALA A 10 2.20 6.06 24.54
CA ALA A 10 3.21 7.04 24.13
C ALA A 10 4.16 6.48 23.06
N ASP A 11 4.52 5.20 23.15
CA ASP A 11 5.41 4.54 22.20
C ASP A 11 4.72 4.35 20.85
N THR A 12 3.45 3.96 20.86
CA THR A 12 2.60 3.89 19.66
C THR A 12 2.45 5.27 19.00
N ASN A 13 2.28 6.32 19.81
CA ASN A 13 2.18 7.68 19.30
C ASN A 13 3.50 8.13 18.64
N LEU A 14 4.64 7.88 19.26
CA LEU A 14 5.96 8.16 18.69
C LEU A 14 6.19 7.39 17.37
N PHE A 15 5.84 6.11 17.36
CA PHE A 15 5.93 5.28 16.17
C PHE A 15 5.06 5.81 15.03
N ALA A 16 3.80 6.16 15.31
CA ALA A 16 2.89 6.71 14.31
C ALA A 16 3.44 8.01 13.65
N HIS A 17 3.95 8.94 14.46
CA HIS A 17 4.60 10.14 13.95
C HIS A 17 5.83 9.83 13.09
N SER A 18 6.61 8.84 13.50
CA SER A 18 7.80 8.41 12.75
C SER A 18 7.45 7.80 11.39
N VAL A 19 6.40 6.98 11.33
CA VAL A 19 5.89 6.39 10.08
C VAL A 19 5.37 7.46 9.13
N ILE A 20 4.56 8.39 9.65
CA ILE A 20 4.01 9.49 8.84
C ILE A 20 5.14 10.40 8.36
N GLY A 21 6.09 10.73 9.24
CA GLY A 21 7.27 11.52 8.89
C GLY A 21 8.08 10.88 7.75
N TYR A 22 8.37 9.59 7.86
CA TYR A 22 9.02 8.83 6.80
C TYR A 22 8.25 8.84 5.48
N ALA A 23 6.93 8.64 5.53
CA ALA A 23 6.10 8.65 4.32
C ALA A 23 6.14 10.01 3.61
N ILE A 24 6.03 11.10 4.36
CA ILE A 24 6.12 12.46 3.82
C ILE A 24 7.50 12.70 3.20
N GLU A 25 8.56 12.37 3.92
CA GLU A 25 9.94 12.48 3.43
C GLU A 25 10.12 11.67 2.14
N ARG A 26 9.68 10.42 2.11
CA ARG A 26 9.79 9.54 0.94
C ARG A 26 9.06 10.08 -0.29
N LEU A 27 7.91 10.74 -0.11
CA LEU A 27 7.16 11.36 -1.20
C LEU A 27 7.82 12.63 -1.74
N GLN A 28 8.58 13.34 -0.93
CA GLN A 28 9.21 14.61 -1.28
C GLN A 28 10.62 14.45 -1.84
N LEU A 29 11.35 13.41 -1.41
CA LEU A 29 12.74 13.23 -1.81
C LEU A 29 12.89 12.81 -3.28
N PRO A 30 13.96 13.26 -3.95
CA PRO A 30 14.39 12.71 -5.21
C PRO A 30 14.63 11.20 -5.09
N LYS A 31 14.28 10.45 -6.11
CA LYS A 31 14.49 9.00 -6.11
C LYS A 31 15.98 8.69 -6.25
N ASP A 32 16.49 7.78 -5.43
CA ASP A 32 17.89 7.34 -5.51
C ASP A 32 18.02 6.21 -6.53
N THR A 33 18.65 6.50 -7.65
CA THR A 33 18.86 5.54 -8.74
C THR A 33 19.76 4.36 -8.35
N ARG A 34 20.45 4.42 -7.20
CA ARG A 34 21.25 3.31 -6.65
C ARG A 34 20.40 2.25 -5.96
N TRP A 35 19.13 2.52 -5.71
CA TRP A 35 18.21 1.55 -5.14
C TRP A 35 17.92 0.44 -6.16
N GLY A 36 17.92 -0.80 -5.68
CA GLY A 36 17.66 -1.96 -6.52
C GLY A 36 18.02 -3.27 -5.82
N ALA A 37 17.85 -4.37 -6.54
CA ALA A 37 18.05 -5.71 -6.00
C ALA A 37 19.39 -5.88 -5.28
N ARG A 38 19.35 -6.55 -4.13
CA ARG A 38 20.49 -6.95 -3.32
C ARG A 38 20.59 -8.47 -3.30
N PRO A 39 21.79 -9.04 -3.06
CA PRO A 39 21.96 -10.48 -2.87
C PRO A 39 21.05 -11.00 -1.75
N ALA A 40 20.51 -12.21 -1.93
CA ALA A 40 19.56 -12.80 -1.00
C ALA A 40 20.20 -13.10 0.36
N ASP A 41 21.46 -13.47 0.40
CA ASP A 41 22.22 -13.75 1.61
C ASP A 41 22.47 -12.48 2.46
N GLU A 42 22.73 -11.33 1.82
CA GLU A 42 22.82 -10.05 2.53
C GLU A 42 21.50 -9.70 3.23
N LEU A 43 20.37 -9.85 2.53
CA LEU A 43 19.06 -9.57 3.10
C LEU A 43 18.69 -10.60 4.20
N ALA A 44 18.97 -11.88 3.97
CA ALA A 44 18.71 -12.93 4.93
C ALA A 44 19.45 -12.67 6.25
N ALA A 45 20.73 -12.27 6.21
CA ALA A 45 21.52 -11.97 7.39
C ALA A 45 20.92 -10.86 8.27
N VAL A 46 20.29 -9.85 7.67
CA VAL A 46 19.62 -8.78 8.41
C VAL A 46 18.25 -9.24 8.94
N LEU A 47 17.52 -10.03 8.15
CA LEU A 47 16.13 -10.39 8.45
C LEU A 47 15.99 -11.60 9.37
N GLU A 48 17.03 -12.42 9.52
CA GLU A 48 17.01 -13.68 10.29
C GLU A 48 16.46 -13.51 11.72
N ARG A 49 16.66 -12.34 12.33
CA ARG A 49 16.26 -12.05 13.71
C ARG A 49 15.10 -11.09 13.86
N THR A 50 14.41 -10.75 12.78
CA THR A 50 13.34 -9.74 12.82
C THR A 50 11.97 -10.34 13.13
N VAL A 51 11.76 -11.61 12.81
CA VAL A 51 10.52 -12.35 13.10
C VAL A 51 10.76 -13.27 14.29
N THR A 52 10.42 -12.81 15.48
CA THR A 52 10.59 -13.53 16.74
C THR A 52 9.30 -13.46 17.55
N ALA A 53 9.21 -14.27 18.61
CA ALA A 53 8.04 -14.25 19.49
C ALA A 53 7.83 -12.89 20.18
N ASP A 54 8.92 -12.19 20.49
CA ASP A 54 8.87 -10.89 21.16
C ASP A 54 8.78 -9.70 20.16
N GLY A 55 9.10 -9.95 18.87
CA GLY A 55 9.19 -8.91 17.85
C GLY A 55 10.40 -8.00 18.05
N VAL A 56 10.57 -7.02 17.15
CA VAL A 56 11.65 -6.02 17.21
C VAL A 56 11.17 -4.64 17.63
N GLY A 57 9.88 -4.46 17.76
CA GLY A 57 9.25 -3.16 18.01
C GLY A 57 9.12 -2.28 16.75
N GLY A 58 8.14 -1.38 16.78
CA GLY A 58 7.73 -0.60 15.60
C GLY A 58 8.83 0.31 15.05
N LEU A 59 9.56 1.02 15.91
CA LEU A 59 10.63 1.94 15.47
C LEU A 59 11.79 1.20 14.81
N GLU A 60 12.20 0.04 15.36
CA GLU A 60 13.25 -0.77 14.76
C GLU A 60 12.79 -1.40 13.43
N ALA A 61 11.53 -1.86 13.36
CA ALA A 61 10.94 -2.34 12.12
C ALA A 61 10.92 -1.24 11.03
N LEU A 62 10.57 -0.02 11.39
CA LEU A 62 10.63 1.13 10.49
C LEU A 62 12.07 1.43 10.03
N ARG A 63 13.04 1.36 10.96
CA ARG A 63 14.46 1.55 10.63
C ARG A 63 14.95 0.51 9.63
N ILE A 64 14.66 -0.78 9.86
CA ILE A 64 15.02 -1.87 8.96
C ILE A 64 14.35 -1.67 7.59
N PHE A 65 13.08 -1.31 7.57
CA PHE A 65 12.39 -1.02 6.33
C PHE A 65 13.06 0.12 5.55
N ARG A 66 13.31 1.25 6.20
CA ARG A 66 13.88 2.45 5.59
C ARG A 66 15.31 2.24 5.09
N ASP A 67 16.15 1.61 5.93
CA ASP A 67 17.60 1.60 5.73
C ASP A 67 18.07 0.36 4.95
N VAL A 68 17.26 -0.72 4.95
CA VAL A 68 17.65 -2.01 4.34
C VAL A 68 16.69 -2.43 3.24
N LEU A 69 15.38 -2.55 3.56
CA LEU A 69 14.43 -3.15 2.63
C LEU A 69 14.09 -2.22 1.48
N MET A 70 13.78 -0.96 1.77
CA MET A 70 13.41 -0.01 0.72
C MET A 70 14.55 0.25 -0.28
N PRO A 71 15.82 0.45 0.14
CA PRO A 71 16.94 0.54 -0.79
C PRO A 71 17.23 -0.72 -1.60
N ALA A 72 16.73 -1.88 -1.16
CA ALA A 72 16.81 -3.14 -1.90
C ALA A 72 15.69 -3.29 -2.95
N CYS A 73 14.81 -2.33 -3.06
CA CYS A 73 13.72 -2.28 -4.04
C CYS A 73 14.00 -1.22 -5.10
N ARG A 74 13.65 -1.52 -6.35
CA ARG A 74 13.66 -0.48 -7.40
C ARG A 74 12.43 0.42 -7.20
N PRO A 75 12.59 1.74 -7.12
CA PRO A 75 11.45 2.65 -6.99
C PRO A 75 10.67 2.71 -8.31
N MET A 76 9.40 2.28 -8.28
CA MET A 76 8.54 2.26 -9.45
C MET A 76 8.03 3.65 -9.84
N ASP A 77 8.10 4.61 -8.92
CA ASP A 77 7.78 6.02 -9.08
C ASP A 77 8.98 6.88 -9.56
N ASP A 78 10.09 6.25 -9.94
CA ASP A 78 11.21 6.93 -10.58
C ASP A 78 10.83 7.31 -12.02
N PRO A 79 10.94 8.58 -12.43
CA PRO A 79 10.66 9.00 -13.80
C PRO A 79 11.49 8.29 -14.87
N MET A 80 12.65 7.76 -14.48
CA MET A 80 13.52 6.99 -15.38
C MET A 80 13.22 5.48 -15.37
N ASN A 81 12.26 5.02 -14.59
CA ASN A 81 11.86 3.62 -14.60
C ASN A 81 10.88 3.36 -15.77
N LEU A 82 11.40 2.80 -16.85
CA LEU A 82 10.64 2.47 -18.06
C LEU A 82 10.19 1.00 -18.11
N ALA A 83 10.35 0.25 -17.02
CA ALA A 83 9.97 -1.15 -16.93
C ALA A 83 8.62 -1.33 -16.22
N TYR A 84 7.91 -2.42 -16.57
CA TYR A 84 6.68 -2.89 -15.91
C TYR A 84 5.44 -2.01 -16.02
N VAL A 85 5.44 -0.99 -16.84
CA VAL A 85 4.30 -0.06 -17.01
C VAL A 85 3.82 0.51 -15.65
N PRO A 86 4.70 1.08 -14.82
CA PRO A 86 4.33 1.56 -13.51
C PRO A 86 3.52 2.84 -13.60
N THR A 87 2.67 3.05 -12.62
CA THR A 87 1.99 4.33 -12.39
C THR A 87 2.27 4.78 -10.97
N ALA A 88 2.82 5.99 -10.81
CA ALA A 88 2.98 6.57 -9.49
C ALA A 88 1.60 6.99 -8.95
N PRO A 89 1.24 6.63 -7.70
CA PRO A 89 0.03 7.13 -7.08
C PRO A 89 0.14 8.64 -6.87
N SER A 90 -0.99 9.33 -6.87
CA SER A 90 -1.02 10.72 -6.40
C SER A 90 -0.75 10.79 -4.89
N ASN A 91 -0.19 11.90 -4.42
CA ASN A 91 0.04 12.09 -2.98
C ASN A 91 -1.25 11.93 -2.15
N ALA A 92 -2.38 12.41 -2.69
CA ALA A 92 -3.69 12.25 -2.06
C ALA A 92 -4.08 10.78 -1.94
N ALA A 93 -3.92 9.97 -2.99
CA ALA A 93 -4.23 8.55 -2.95
C ALA A 93 -3.39 7.82 -1.88
N THR A 94 -2.07 8.08 -1.83
CA THR A 94 -1.19 7.50 -0.82
C THR A 94 -1.62 7.85 0.61
N MET A 95 -2.01 9.11 0.85
CA MET A 95 -2.50 9.51 2.18
C MET A 95 -3.86 8.89 2.52
N PHE A 96 -4.74 8.73 1.53
CA PHE A 96 -6.02 8.08 1.72
C PHE A 96 -5.90 6.58 2.00
N ASP A 97 -4.89 5.88 1.49
CA ASP A 97 -4.65 4.47 1.85
C ASP A 97 -4.47 4.29 3.36
N LEU A 98 -3.78 5.22 4.03
CA LEU A 98 -3.68 5.21 5.50
C LEU A 98 -5.04 5.40 6.17
N VAL A 99 -5.86 6.34 5.67
CA VAL A 99 -7.21 6.62 6.20
C VAL A 99 -8.11 5.39 6.04
N VAL A 100 -8.09 4.76 4.87
CA VAL A 100 -8.87 3.53 4.60
C VAL A 100 -8.43 2.40 5.49
N SER A 101 -7.11 2.18 5.65
CA SER A 101 -6.58 1.14 6.55
C SER A 101 -6.98 1.37 8.01
N ALA A 102 -6.90 2.61 8.49
CA ALA A 102 -7.29 2.98 9.85
C ALA A 102 -8.80 2.87 10.10
N SER A 103 -9.62 2.96 9.06
CA SER A 103 -11.08 2.88 9.17
C SER A 103 -11.62 1.46 9.30
N SER A 104 -10.81 0.42 9.07
CA SER A 104 -11.18 -1.01 9.17
C SER A 104 -12.47 -1.36 8.44
N ILE A 105 -12.66 -0.83 7.24
CA ILE A 105 -13.90 -0.99 6.46
C ILE A 105 -13.97 -2.41 5.89
N PHE A 106 -15.12 -3.06 6.08
CA PHE A 106 -15.45 -4.31 5.38
C PHE A 106 -16.40 -4.03 4.22
N GLY A 107 -15.92 -4.17 2.99
CA GLY A 107 -16.67 -3.94 1.75
C GLY A 107 -17.34 -5.19 1.16
N GLY A 108 -17.46 -6.30 1.89
CA GLY A 108 -17.93 -7.57 1.37
C GLY A 108 -19.46 -7.68 1.16
N ASN A 109 -20.25 -6.79 1.76
CA ASN A 109 -21.68 -6.70 1.53
C ASN A 109 -22.19 -5.28 1.78
N TRP A 110 -23.38 -4.99 1.29
CA TRP A 110 -24.00 -3.66 1.38
C TRP A 110 -24.30 -3.24 2.82
N GLU A 111 -24.74 -4.13 3.66
CA GLU A 111 -25.11 -3.83 5.04
C GLU A 111 -23.90 -3.30 5.85
N ALA A 112 -22.74 -3.96 5.72
CA ALA A 112 -21.55 -3.59 6.46
C ALA A 112 -20.72 -2.48 5.80
N GLY A 113 -20.77 -2.34 4.47
CA GLY A 113 -19.86 -1.48 3.71
C GLY A 113 -20.53 -0.58 2.69
N SER A 114 -21.78 -0.19 2.88
CA SER A 114 -22.55 0.60 1.88
C SER A 114 -21.83 1.87 1.41
N GLY A 115 -21.13 2.58 2.31
CA GLY A 115 -20.34 3.76 1.96
C GLY A 115 -19.20 3.46 1.00
N ALA A 116 -18.44 2.40 1.28
CA ALA A 116 -17.33 1.96 0.41
C ALA A 116 -17.85 1.45 -0.95
N ILE A 117 -18.91 0.63 -0.93
CA ILE A 117 -19.52 0.09 -2.15
C ILE A 117 -20.11 1.21 -3.00
N ALA A 118 -20.75 2.21 -2.38
CA ALA A 118 -21.27 3.37 -3.11
C ALA A 118 -20.16 4.18 -3.78
N ALA A 119 -19.03 4.40 -3.08
CA ALA A 119 -17.87 5.08 -3.63
C ALA A 119 -17.24 4.28 -4.79
N GLU A 120 -17.11 2.96 -4.65
CA GLU A 120 -16.65 2.07 -5.71
C GLU A 120 -17.54 2.16 -6.94
N ASN A 121 -18.84 2.02 -6.78
CA ASN A 121 -19.82 2.12 -7.87
C ASN A 121 -19.75 3.47 -8.59
N GLN A 122 -19.54 4.57 -7.85
CA GLN A 122 -19.36 5.89 -8.43
C GLN A 122 -18.09 5.96 -9.28
N ALA A 123 -16.98 5.42 -8.80
CA ALA A 123 -15.72 5.38 -9.54
C ALA A 123 -15.84 4.52 -10.81
N ILE A 124 -16.49 3.36 -10.72
CA ILE A 124 -16.78 2.48 -11.86
C ILE A 124 -17.65 3.21 -12.89
N ARG A 125 -18.70 3.91 -12.44
CA ARG A 125 -19.56 4.68 -13.33
C ARG A 125 -18.78 5.76 -14.08
N TRP A 126 -17.92 6.50 -13.38
CA TRP A 126 -17.07 7.51 -13.99
C TRP A 126 -16.11 6.92 -15.05
N LEU A 127 -15.51 5.77 -14.76
CA LEU A 127 -14.64 5.07 -15.72
C LEU A 127 -15.43 4.58 -16.95
N ALA A 128 -16.63 4.07 -16.73
CA ALA A 128 -17.51 3.63 -17.81
C ALA A 128 -17.91 4.79 -18.72
N ASP A 129 -18.19 5.96 -18.15
CA ASP A 129 -18.51 7.17 -18.91
C ASP A 129 -17.30 7.64 -19.75
N LEU A 130 -16.09 7.62 -19.18
CA LEU A 130 -14.87 7.93 -19.91
C LEU A 130 -14.62 6.96 -21.09
N ALA A 131 -14.96 5.69 -20.92
CA ALA A 131 -14.82 4.67 -21.94
C ALA A 131 -15.96 4.68 -22.98
N GLY A 132 -16.99 5.53 -22.81
CA GLY A 132 -18.13 5.60 -23.69
C GLY A 132 -19.10 4.43 -23.57
N PHE A 133 -19.11 3.72 -22.43
CA PHE A 133 -20.05 2.63 -22.16
C PHE A 133 -21.47 3.13 -21.87
N PRO A 134 -22.51 2.33 -22.14
CA PRO A 134 -23.89 2.72 -21.86
C PRO A 134 -24.12 2.93 -20.35
N THR A 135 -25.13 3.71 -20.01
CA THR A 135 -25.47 4.03 -18.60
C THR A 135 -25.84 2.81 -17.76
N THR A 136 -26.18 1.70 -18.41
CA THR A 136 -26.46 0.40 -17.77
C THR A 136 -25.23 -0.44 -17.51
N ALA A 137 -24.05 -0.03 -17.97
CA ALA A 137 -22.82 -0.77 -17.73
C ALA A 137 -22.46 -0.77 -16.24
N GLY A 138 -22.16 -1.94 -15.74
CA GLY A 138 -21.60 -2.16 -14.40
C GLY A 138 -20.13 -2.57 -14.49
N GLY A 139 -19.54 -2.83 -13.33
CA GLY A 139 -18.16 -3.29 -13.25
C GLY A 139 -17.77 -3.68 -11.84
N VAL A 140 -16.52 -4.08 -11.68
CA VAL A 140 -15.91 -4.41 -10.39
C VAL A 140 -14.41 -4.15 -10.47
N PHE A 141 -13.82 -3.65 -9.39
CA PHE A 141 -12.37 -3.64 -9.23
C PHE A 141 -11.89 -5.02 -8.75
N LEU A 142 -10.84 -5.52 -9.37
CA LEU A 142 -10.26 -6.83 -9.09
C LEU A 142 -8.79 -6.67 -8.67
N SER A 143 -8.26 -7.67 -7.98
CA SER A 143 -6.92 -7.66 -7.38
C SER A 143 -5.76 -7.75 -8.38
N GLY A 144 -6.03 -7.63 -9.67
CA GLY A 144 -4.99 -7.60 -10.71
C GLY A 144 -5.52 -7.99 -12.08
N GLY A 145 -4.73 -7.67 -13.12
CA GLY A 145 -5.09 -7.88 -14.52
C GLY A 145 -5.41 -9.33 -14.89
N SER A 146 -4.75 -10.31 -14.28
CA SER A 146 -5.04 -11.73 -14.53
C SER A 146 -6.45 -12.13 -14.08
N ALA A 147 -6.84 -11.67 -12.89
CA ALA A 147 -8.21 -11.92 -12.39
C ALA A 147 -9.24 -11.13 -13.22
N ALA A 148 -8.91 -9.91 -13.64
CA ALA A 148 -9.78 -9.10 -14.49
C ALA A 148 -10.00 -9.74 -15.86
N ASN A 149 -8.94 -10.23 -16.50
CA ASN A 149 -9.03 -10.93 -17.77
C ASN A 149 -9.85 -12.24 -17.65
N LEU A 150 -9.63 -13.01 -16.58
CA LEU A 150 -10.42 -14.22 -16.34
C LEU A 150 -11.90 -13.87 -16.14
N SER A 151 -12.21 -12.86 -15.33
CA SER A 151 -13.59 -12.40 -15.13
C SER A 151 -14.25 -12.01 -16.45
N ALA A 152 -13.57 -11.24 -17.29
CA ALA A 152 -14.08 -10.82 -18.59
C ALA A 152 -14.31 -11.98 -19.58
N LEU A 153 -13.58 -13.10 -19.41
CA LEU A 153 -13.75 -14.27 -20.29
C LEU A 153 -14.90 -15.17 -19.86
N VAL A 154 -15.35 -15.09 -18.61
CA VAL A 154 -16.42 -15.95 -18.07
C VAL A 154 -17.76 -15.22 -17.90
N THR A 155 -17.81 -13.92 -18.20
CA THR A 155 -19.01 -13.10 -18.21
C THR A 155 -19.65 -13.09 -19.60
#